data_bed516af94bc903c6d0759098819bad6
#
_entry.id   bed516af94bc903c6d0759098819bad6
#
_cell.length_a   1.000
_cell.length_b   1.000
_cell.length_c   1.000
_cell.angle_alpha   90.00
_cell.angle_beta   90.00
_cell.angle_gamma   90.00
#
_symmetry.space_group_name_H-M   'P 1'
#
loop_
_entity.id
_entity.type
_entity.pdbx_description
1 polymer ?
#
loop_
_entity_poly.entity_id
_entity_poly.type
_entity_poly.pdbx_seq_one_letter_code
_entity_poly.pdbx_strand_id
1 'polypeptide(L)'
;MAPKTAFLSQIALFAGLSEAEIQALGQRALERRFAPDEVLFWEGEPCAGIFLIVEGSVKIFKTSAAGREMMLALETAPGSVAELPLFDGGPYPASVRAVGSVEALFLNKSDFQQVCRQFPDVALKLLAVVGRRLRHLVGVVESMTFGSVTQRLARLLLDLATQAGADEFDLTLTHQELASRLGTVREVVSRNLARFRAAGLVQIQGRQLRILDRESLEREAEAQG
;
A
#
# COMPACT_ATOMS: atom_id res chain seq x y z
N MET A 1 -17.69 10.46 17.95
CA MET A 1 -16.48 10.23 17.14
C MET A 1 -15.31 9.89 18.06
N ALA A 2 -14.53 8.87 17.72
CA ALA A 2 -13.24 8.65 18.36
C ALA A 2 -12.37 9.90 18.20
N PRO A 3 -11.47 10.21 19.14
CA PRO A 3 -10.61 11.38 19.03
C PRO A 3 -9.77 11.28 17.74
N LYS A 4 -9.66 12.39 16.99
CA LYS A 4 -8.91 12.46 15.71
C LYS A 4 -7.50 11.83 15.83
N THR A 5 -6.87 11.99 16.99
CA THR A 5 -5.55 11.45 17.31
C THR A 5 -5.49 9.92 17.27
N ALA A 6 -6.51 9.24 17.82
CA ALA A 6 -6.57 7.77 17.79
C ALA A 6 -6.70 7.21 16.37
N PHE A 7 -7.32 7.96 15.47
CA PHE A 7 -7.43 7.62 14.07
C PHE A 7 -6.10 7.89 13.32
N LEU A 8 -5.51 9.06 13.51
CA LEU A 8 -4.25 9.44 12.86
C LEU A 8 -3.12 8.45 13.13
N SER A 9 -3.03 7.90 14.34
CA SER A 9 -2.01 6.91 14.71
C SER A 9 -2.15 5.56 13.96
N GLN A 10 -3.32 5.27 13.39
CA GLN A 10 -3.55 4.05 12.61
C GLN A 10 -3.12 4.19 11.15
N ILE A 11 -2.93 5.42 10.66
CA ILE A 11 -2.51 5.66 9.28
C ILE A 11 -1.03 5.29 9.13
N ALA A 12 -0.73 4.39 8.19
CA ALA A 12 0.63 3.88 7.97
C ALA A 12 1.68 4.99 7.75
N LEU A 13 1.27 6.11 7.15
CA LEU A 13 2.13 7.27 6.95
C LEU A 13 2.61 7.87 8.29
N PHE A 14 1.79 7.83 9.34
CA PHE A 14 2.04 8.46 10.64
C PHE A 14 2.47 7.47 11.74
N ALA A 15 2.64 6.18 11.42
CA ALA A 15 2.94 5.13 12.38
C ALA A 15 4.21 5.34 13.22
N GLY A 16 5.13 6.22 12.77
CA GLY A 16 6.37 6.55 13.51
C GLY A 16 6.30 7.83 14.34
N LEU A 17 5.15 8.52 14.34
CA LEU A 17 5.00 9.79 15.05
C LEU A 17 4.72 9.59 16.54
N SER A 18 5.22 10.50 17.37
CA SER A 18 4.89 10.56 18.79
C SER A 18 3.48 11.10 19.02
N GLU A 19 2.95 10.91 20.23
CA GLU A 19 1.63 11.41 20.59
C GLU A 19 1.51 12.93 20.44
N ALA A 20 2.54 13.70 20.80
CA ALA A 20 2.59 15.15 20.65
C ALA A 20 2.54 15.59 19.19
N GLU A 21 3.26 14.88 18.28
CA GLU A 21 3.25 15.13 16.85
C GLU A 21 1.88 14.81 16.22
N ILE A 22 1.28 13.68 16.60
CA ILE A 22 -0.08 13.29 16.19
C ILE A 22 -1.11 14.31 16.68
N GLN A 23 -1.00 14.78 17.92
CA GLN A 23 -1.89 15.80 18.47
C GLN A 23 -1.79 17.12 17.70
N ALA A 24 -0.57 17.56 17.36
CA ALA A 24 -0.33 18.78 16.58
C ALA A 24 -0.95 18.72 15.18
N LEU A 25 -0.91 17.55 14.52
CA LEU A 25 -1.58 17.30 13.25
C LEU A 25 -3.11 17.28 13.42
N GLY A 26 -3.61 16.56 14.43
CA GLY A 26 -5.05 16.41 14.69
C GLY A 26 -5.77 17.72 14.99
N GLN A 27 -5.10 18.66 15.71
CA GLN A 27 -5.66 19.99 15.99
C GLN A 27 -5.88 20.84 14.73
N ARG A 28 -5.12 20.58 13.66
CA ARG A 28 -5.17 21.33 12.39
C ARG A 28 -5.99 20.61 11.31
N ALA A 29 -6.29 19.32 11.52
CA ALA A 29 -7.07 18.54 10.58
C ALA A 29 -8.56 18.92 10.63
N LEU A 30 -9.13 19.18 9.47
CA LEU A 30 -10.53 19.58 9.26
C LEU A 30 -11.35 18.38 8.80
N GLU A 31 -12.52 18.19 9.39
CA GLU A 31 -13.44 17.15 8.95
C GLU A 31 -14.05 17.49 7.60
N ARG A 32 -14.14 16.48 6.74
CA ARG A 32 -14.79 16.55 5.42
C ARG A 32 -15.64 15.30 5.23
N ARG A 33 -16.78 15.49 4.59
CA ARG A 33 -17.68 14.41 4.19
C ARG A 33 -17.93 14.50 2.70
N PHE A 34 -17.96 13.35 2.07
CA PHE A 34 -18.20 13.23 0.63
C PHE A 34 -19.34 12.26 0.39
N ALA A 35 -20.26 12.68 -0.48
CA ALA A 35 -21.33 11.83 -0.98
C ALA A 35 -20.78 10.78 -1.94
N PRO A 36 -21.55 9.69 -2.23
CA PRO A 36 -21.20 8.76 -3.27
C PRO A 36 -20.87 9.46 -4.59
N ASP A 37 -19.77 9.05 -5.25
CA ASP A 37 -19.26 9.61 -6.49
C ASP A 37 -18.77 11.07 -6.44
N GLU A 38 -18.77 11.70 -5.27
CA GLU A 38 -18.20 13.04 -5.12
C GLU A 38 -16.67 13.01 -5.26
N VAL A 39 -16.13 13.98 -6.02
CA VAL A 39 -14.70 14.09 -6.28
C VAL A 39 -14.03 14.87 -5.14
N LEU A 40 -12.95 14.33 -4.58
CA LEU A 40 -12.15 14.99 -3.57
C LEU A 40 -11.22 16.03 -4.20
N PHE A 41 -10.61 15.67 -5.32
CA PHE A 41 -9.76 16.56 -6.15
C PHE A 41 -9.51 15.95 -7.52
N TRP A 42 -9.12 16.78 -8.48
CA TRP A 42 -8.80 16.37 -9.83
C TRP A 42 -7.29 16.30 -10.09
N GLU A 43 -6.89 15.42 -11.01
CA GLU A 43 -5.53 15.41 -11.57
C GLU A 43 -5.16 16.78 -12.13
N GLY A 44 -3.93 17.23 -11.83
CA GLY A 44 -3.40 18.50 -12.31
C GLY A 44 -3.77 19.73 -11.46
N GLU A 45 -4.73 19.63 -10.53
CA GLU A 45 -5.01 20.72 -9.60
C GLU A 45 -3.84 20.97 -8.65
N PRO A 46 -3.60 22.24 -8.25
CA PRO A 46 -2.59 22.54 -7.22
C PRO A 46 -2.88 21.81 -5.91
N CYS A 47 -1.86 21.24 -5.29
CA CYS A 47 -2.03 20.55 -4.01
C CYS A 47 -2.44 21.48 -2.89
N ALA A 48 -3.68 21.37 -2.43
CA ALA A 48 -4.20 22.07 -1.27
C ALA A 48 -3.83 21.40 0.06
N GLY A 49 -3.64 20.06 0.07
CA GLY A 49 -3.34 19.28 1.25
C GLY A 49 -3.52 17.79 1.04
N ILE A 50 -3.47 17.04 2.13
CA ILE A 50 -3.66 15.58 2.19
C ILE A 50 -5.04 15.24 2.76
N PHE A 51 -5.66 14.19 2.24
CA PHE A 51 -6.88 13.61 2.79
C PHE A 51 -6.57 12.30 3.50
N LEU A 52 -7.06 12.16 4.71
CA LEU A 52 -6.90 11.02 5.60
C LEU A 52 -8.28 10.37 5.73
N ILE A 53 -8.45 9.19 5.14
CA ILE A 53 -9.75 8.52 5.02
C ILE A 53 -10.09 7.86 6.35
N VAL A 54 -11.11 8.35 7.03
CA VAL A 54 -11.57 7.91 8.36
C VAL A 54 -12.58 6.77 8.24
N GLU A 55 -13.50 6.89 7.26
CA GLU A 55 -14.53 5.90 6.99
C GLU A 55 -14.82 5.87 5.49
N GLY A 56 -15.14 4.68 4.98
CA GLY A 56 -15.42 4.45 3.57
C GLY A 56 -14.17 4.16 2.73
N SER A 57 -14.31 4.35 1.43
CA SER A 57 -13.26 4.07 0.44
C SER A 57 -13.24 5.12 -0.66
N VAL A 58 -12.09 5.37 -1.25
CA VAL A 58 -11.92 6.27 -2.38
C VAL A 58 -11.22 5.59 -3.54
N LYS A 59 -11.68 5.88 -4.77
CA LYS A 59 -11.08 5.43 -6.02
C LYS A 59 -10.06 6.45 -6.49
N ILE A 60 -8.82 6.01 -6.72
CA ILE A 60 -7.76 6.80 -7.36
C ILE A 60 -7.76 6.43 -8.84
N PHE A 61 -7.89 7.42 -9.73
CA PHE A 61 -8.05 7.17 -11.16
C PHE A 61 -7.41 8.25 -12.01
N LYS A 62 -7.11 7.88 -13.26
CA LYS A 62 -6.72 8.79 -14.33
C LYS A 62 -7.74 8.74 -15.46
N THR A 63 -7.91 9.86 -16.14
CA THR A 63 -8.77 9.96 -17.33
C THR A 63 -7.90 10.18 -18.55
N SER A 64 -8.03 9.31 -19.57
CA SER A 64 -7.33 9.46 -20.83
C SER A 64 -7.89 10.66 -21.63
N ALA A 65 -7.16 11.13 -22.65
CA ALA A 65 -7.62 12.18 -23.55
C ALA A 65 -8.93 11.81 -24.28
N ALA A 66 -9.25 10.52 -24.39
CA ALA A 66 -10.52 10.02 -24.96
C ALA A 66 -11.64 9.90 -23.91
N GLY A 67 -11.48 10.43 -22.70
CA GLY A 67 -12.48 10.40 -21.61
C GLY A 67 -12.61 9.06 -20.89
N ARG A 68 -11.76 8.05 -21.17
CA ARG A 68 -11.82 6.76 -20.49
C ARG A 68 -11.11 6.83 -19.15
N GLU A 69 -11.81 6.45 -18.09
CA GLU A 69 -11.23 6.33 -16.74
C GLU A 69 -10.46 5.00 -16.61
N MET A 70 -9.28 5.07 -16.00
CA MET A 70 -8.48 3.93 -15.56
C MET A 70 -8.29 4.03 -14.04
N MET A 71 -8.81 3.06 -13.31
CA MET A 71 -8.58 2.95 -11.87
C MET A 71 -7.14 2.51 -11.61
N LEU A 72 -6.42 3.28 -10.81
CA LEU A 72 -5.06 2.99 -10.37
C LEU A 72 -5.05 2.22 -9.06
N ALA A 73 -5.91 2.63 -8.11
CA ALA A 73 -6.01 2.00 -6.80
C ALA A 73 -7.36 2.29 -6.14
N LEU A 74 -7.70 1.47 -5.15
CA LEU A 74 -8.76 1.71 -4.17
C LEU A 74 -8.07 1.88 -2.80
N GLU A 75 -8.28 3.04 -2.17
CA GLU A 75 -7.81 3.30 -0.82
C GLU A 75 -8.99 3.21 0.15
N THR A 76 -8.82 2.44 1.22
CA THR A 76 -9.86 2.19 2.23
C THR A 76 -9.39 2.69 3.60
N ALA A 77 -10.31 3.14 4.41
CA ALA A 77 -10.04 3.55 5.79
C ALA A 77 -9.46 2.38 6.65
N PRO A 78 -8.46 2.65 7.53
CA PRO A 78 -7.72 3.89 7.68
C PRO A 78 -6.65 4.06 6.59
N GLY A 79 -6.72 5.13 5.83
CA GLY A 79 -5.84 5.36 4.68
C GLY A 79 -5.51 6.84 4.45
N SER A 80 -4.66 7.11 3.45
CA SER A 80 -4.31 8.47 3.05
C SER A 80 -4.13 8.60 1.55
N VAL A 81 -4.51 9.75 1.00
CA VAL A 81 -4.33 10.09 -0.41
C VAL A 81 -3.76 11.49 -0.56
N ALA A 82 -3.02 11.73 -1.65
CA ALA A 82 -2.35 13.00 -1.96
C ALA A 82 -1.10 13.29 -1.13
N GLU A 83 -0.36 12.27 -0.70
CA GLU A 83 0.90 12.45 0.04
C GLU A 83 2.00 13.06 -0.83
N LEU A 84 2.16 12.59 -2.08
CA LEU A 84 3.26 12.99 -2.96
C LEU A 84 3.34 14.50 -3.15
N PRO A 85 2.27 15.20 -3.59
CA PRO A 85 2.34 16.65 -3.83
C PRO A 85 2.47 17.46 -2.54
N LEU A 86 2.23 16.85 -1.38
CA LEU A 86 2.51 17.48 -0.10
C LEU A 86 4.01 17.66 0.13
N PHE A 87 4.84 16.72 -0.39
CA PHE A 87 6.29 16.72 -0.20
C PHE A 87 7.05 17.38 -1.35
N ASP A 88 6.68 17.09 -2.62
CA ASP A 88 7.40 17.57 -3.79
C ASP A 88 6.88 18.93 -4.32
N GLY A 89 5.72 19.37 -3.84
CA GLY A 89 5.13 20.64 -4.24
C GLY A 89 4.42 20.62 -5.59
N GLY A 90 4.39 19.47 -6.27
CA GLY A 90 3.71 19.29 -7.54
C GLY A 90 2.18 19.36 -7.44
N PRO A 91 1.46 19.30 -8.56
CA PRO A 91 0.01 19.14 -8.61
C PRO A 91 -0.40 17.73 -8.21
N TYR A 92 -1.69 17.50 -8.01
CA TYR A 92 -2.21 16.15 -7.78
C TYR A 92 -1.94 15.25 -9.01
N PRO A 93 -1.29 14.07 -8.81
CA PRO A 93 -0.86 13.22 -9.92
C PRO A 93 -1.98 12.35 -10.51
N ALA A 94 -3.13 12.29 -9.84
CA ALA A 94 -4.32 11.54 -10.25
C ALA A 94 -5.55 12.16 -9.59
N SER A 95 -6.73 11.84 -10.10
CA SER A 95 -8.02 12.23 -9.50
C SER A 95 -8.45 11.24 -8.42
N VAL A 96 -9.21 11.73 -7.43
CA VAL A 96 -9.75 10.88 -6.37
C VAL A 96 -11.24 11.14 -6.19
N ARG A 97 -12.02 10.04 -6.10
CA ARG A 97 -13.48 10.06 -5.97
C ARG A 97 -13.94 9.12 -4.87
N ALA A 98 -14.96 9.51 -4.12
CA ALA A 98 -15.59 8.71 -3.08
C ALA A 98 -16.31 7.48 -3.67
N VAL A 99 -16.12 6.31 -3.05
CA VAL A 99 -16.88 5.08 -3.33
C VAL A 99 -17.85 4.89 -2.18
N GLY A 100 -19.10 5.27 -2.39
CA GLY A 100 -20.06 5.40 -1.29
C GLY A 100 -19.83 6.65 -0.46
N SER A 101 -20.42 6.73 0.73
CA SER A 101 -20.18 7.83 1.67
C SER A 101 -18.79 7.71 2.27
N VAL A 102 -18.07 8.84 2.33
CA VAL A 102 -16.71 8.91 2.87
C VAL A 102 -16.62 10.00 3.94
N GLU A 103 -16.05 9.65 5.09
CA GLU A 103 -15.59 10.63 6.07
C GLU A 103 -14.05 10.72 6.00
N ALA A 104 -13.52 11.93 5.93
CA ALA A 104 -12.09 12.18 5.85
C ALA A 104 -11.68 13.33 6.77
N LEU A 105 -10.41 13.34 7.17
CA LEU A 105 -9.75 14.51 7.74
C LEU A 105 -8.87 15.13 6.64
N PHE A 106 -9.06 16.42 6.42
CA PHE A 106 -8.24 17.19 5.50
C PHE A 106 -7.20 17.98 6.29
N LEU A 107 -5.94 17.77 5.98
CA LEU A 107 -4.82 18.54 6.52
C LEU A 107 -4.26 19.43 5.41
N ASN A 108 -4.42 20.72 5.57
CA ASN A 108 -3.92 21.72 4.63
C ASN A 108 -2.39 21.66 4.54
N LYS A 109 -1.85 21.91 3.35
CA LYS A 109 -0.40 21.92 3.08
C LYS A 109 0.36 22.90 3.97
N SER A 110 -0.17 24.10 4.19
CA SER A 110 0.48 25.11 5.04
C SER A 110 0.50 24.68 6.51
N ASP A 111 -0.57 24.06 7.00
CA ASP A 111 -0.66 23.56 8.36
C ASP A 111 0.30 22.39 8.59
N PHE A 112 0.38 21.47 7.63
CA PHE A 112 1.37 20.39 7.64
C PHE A 112 2.80 20.93 7.71
N GLN A 113 3.12 21.94 6.88
CA GLN A 113 4.44 22.56 6.89
C GLN A 113 4.75 23.26 8.23
N GLN A 114 3.75 23.86 8.89
CA GLN A 114 3.90 24.46 10.22
C GLN A 114 4.22 23.37 11.26
N VAL A 115 3.54 22.22 11.21
CA VAL A 115 3.86 21.10 12.12
C VAL A 115 5.28 20.60 11.89
N CYS A 116 5.73 20.46 10.65
CA CYS A 116 7.12 20.06 10.33
C CYS A 116 8.15 21.09 10.83
N ARG A 117 7.84 22.39 10.82
CA ARG A 117 8.72 23.42 11.40
C ARG A 117 8.76 23.36 12.93
N GLN A 118 7.63 23.08 13.56
CA GLN A 118 7.51 22.93 15.02
C GLN A 118 8.15 21.63 15.53
N PHE A 119 8.04 20.57 14.74
CA PHE A 119 8.55 19.23 15.03
C PHE A 119 9.36 18.72 13.80
N PRO A 120 10.64 19.09 13.67
CA PRO A 120 11.44 18.75 12.48
C PRO A 120 11.56 17.25 12.22
N ASP A 121 11.51 16.43 13.27
CA ASP A 121 11.57 14.97 13.17
C ASP A 121 10.36 14.37 12.42
N VAL A 122 9.21 15.07 12.38
CA VAL A 122 8.03 14.63 11.62
C VAL A 122 8.40 14.39 10.15
N ALA A 123 9.06 15.35 9.52
CA ALA A 123 9.47 15.23 8.12
C ALA A 123 10.42 14.04 7.89
N LEU A 124 11.41 13.83 8.79
CA LEU A 124 12.35 12.70 8.70
C LEU A 124 11.64 11.34 8.86
N LYS A 125 10.71 11.24 9.82
CA LYS A 125 9.91 10.02 10.04
C LYS A 125 9.06 9.69 8.82
N LEU A 126 8.41 10.67 8.22
CA LEU A 126 7.61 10.50 7.01
C LEU A 126 8.47 10.11 5.81
N LEU A 127 9.63 10.76 5.62
CA LEU A 127 10.60 10.36 4.59
C LEU A 127 11.07 8.92 4.77
N ALA A 128 11.25 8.44 6.00
CA ALA A 128 11.59 7.04 6.25
C ALA A 128 10.47 6.08 5.80
N VAL A 129 9.18 6.45 5.95
CA VAL A 129 8.05 5.66 5.45
C VAL A 129 8.04 5.64 3.92
N VAL A 130 8.19 6.81 3.27
CA VAL A 130 8.27 6.92 1.81
C VAL A 130 9.47 6.15 1.26
N GLY A 131 10.64 6.24 1.91
CA GLY A 131 11.83 5.48 1.54
C GLY A 131 11.64 3.96 1.62
N ARG A 132 10.90 3.45 2.62
CA ARG A 132 10.54 2.02 2.67
C ARG A 132 9.59 1.63 1.54
N ARG A 133 8.58 2.44 1.23
CA ARG A 133 7.67 2.21 0.10
C ARG A 133 8.42 2.20 -1.23
N LEU A 134 9.35 3.13 -1.43
CA LEU A 134 10.19 3.19 -2.65
C LEU A 134 11.07 1.95 -2.79
N ARG A 135 11.76 1.51 -1.74
CA ARG A 135 12.53 0.25 -1.76
C ARG A 135 11.67 -0.95 -2.10
N HIS A 136 10.47 -1.03 -1.56
CA HIS A 136 9.53 -2.10 -1.92
C HIS A 136 9.17 -2.06 -3.41
N LEU A 137 8.87 -0.87 -3.97
CA LEU A 137 8.56 -0.70 -5.40
C LEU A 137 9.75 -1.07 -6.29
N VAL A 138 10.98 -0.68 -5.92
CA VAL A 138 12.19 -1.10 -6.63
C VAL A 138 12.30 -2.61 -6.66
N GLY A 139 12.11 -3.30 -5.53
CA GLY A 139 12.11 -4.77 -5.49
C GLY A 139 11.02 -5.41 -6.35
N VAL A 140 9.84 -4.80 -6.44
CA VAL A 140 8.77 -5.25 -7.36
C VAL A 140 9.21 -5.09 -8.82
N VAL A 141 9.76 -3.95 -9.20
CA VAL A 141 10.26 -3.70 -10.57
C VAL A 141 11.39 -4.66 -10.92
N GLU A 142 12.38 -4.84 -10.03
CA GLU A 142 13.45 -5.82 -10.22
C GLU A 142 12.89 -7.24 -10.43
N SER A 143 11.93 -7.65 -9.60
CA SER A 143 11.31 -8.96 -9.72
C SER A 143 10.52 -9.14 -11.03
N MET A 144 9.92 -8.06 -11.55
CA MET A 144 9.24 -8.07 -12.85
C MET A 144 10.22 -8.13 -14.02
N THR A 145 11.42 -7.55 -13.86
CA THR A 145 12.41 -7.43 -14.93
C THR A 145 13.33 -8.65 -15.02
N PHE A 146 13.72 -9.21 -13.88
CA PHE A 146 14.75 -10.23 -13.79
C PHE A 146 14.29 -11.62 -13.35
N GLY A 147 12.98 -11.86 -13.19
CA GLY A 147 12.50 -13.16 -12.72
C GLY A 147 11.19 -13.64 -13.33
N SER A 148 11.09 -14.95 -13.58
CA SER A 148 9.85 -15.61 -13.95
C SER A 148 8.82 -15.51 -12.79
N VAL A 149 7.52 -15.66 -13.11
CA VAL A 149 6.48 -15.72 -12.06
C VAL A 149 6.77 -16.82 -11.03
N THR A 150 7.39 -17.91 -11.48
CA THR A 150 7.81 -19.02 -10.60
C THR A 150 8.81 -18.58 -9.56
N GLN A 151 9.85 -17.85 -9.97
CA GLN A 151 10.89 -17.31 -9.08
C GLN A 151 10.33 -16.31 -8.08
N ARG A 152 9.49 -15.38 -8.57
CA ARG A 152 8.85 -14.37 -7.72
C ARG A 152 7.95 -15.01 -6.67
N LEU A 153 7.22 -16.07 -7.05
CA LEU A 153 6.37 -16.82 -6.12
C LEU A 153 7.23 -17.55 -5.08
N ALA A 154 8.32 -18.21 -5.48
CA ALA A 154 9.23 -18.88 -4.55
C ALA A 154 9.81 -17.90 -3.53
N ARG A 155 10.32 -16.73 -3.96
CA ARG A 155 10.82 -15.68 -3.08
C ARG A 155 9.74 -15.20 -2.10
N LEU A 156 8.53 -14.93 -2.59
CA LEU A 156 7.42 -14.48 -1.74
C LEU A 156 7.08 -15.49 -0.64
N LEU A 157 7.08 -16.78 -0.95
CA LEU A 157 6.83 -17.84 0.04
C LEU A 157 7.94 -17.92 1.09
N LEU A 158 9.22 -17.79 0.69
CA LEU A 158 10.37 -17.73 1.59
C LEU A 158 10.33 -16.51 2.50
N ASP A 159 9.96 -15.34 1.96
CA ASP A 159 9.81 -14.11 2.72
C ASP A 159 8.71 -14.24 3.78
N LEU A 160 7.57 -14.83 3.42
CA LEU A 160 6.46 -15.08 4.36
C LEU A 160 6.87 -16.04 5.47
N ALA A 161 7.60 -17.11 5.14
CA ALA A 161 8.14 -18.04 6.13
C ALA A 161 9.12 -17.35 7.10
N THR A 162 9.99 -16.49 6.57
CA THR A 162 10.93 -15.70 7.37
C THR A 162 10.21 -14.73 8.30
N GLN A 163 9.15 -14.05 7.83
CA GLN A 163 8.32 -13.18 8.64
C GLN A 163 7.57 -13.93 9.75
N ALA A 164 7.12 -15.16 9.44
CA ALA A 164 6.46 -16.03 10.41
C ALA A 164 7.45 -16.66 11.41
N GLY A 165 8.76 -16.65 11.14
CA GLY A 165 9.78 -17.30 11.94
C GLY A 165 9.72 -18.84 11.88
N ALA A 166 9.03 -19.42 10.89
CA ALA A 166 8.81 -20.85 10.75
C ALA A 166 8.57 -21.24 9.27
N ASP A 167 8.88 -22.47 8.91
CA ASP A 167 8.59 -23.02 7.58
C ASP A 167 7.12 -23.45 7.40
N GLU A 168 6.32 -23.39 8.46
CA GLU A 168 4.89 -23.61 8.45
C GLU A 168 4.16 -22.35 8.94
N PHE A 169 3.28 -21.80 8.09
CA PHE A 169 2.57 -20.55 8.37
C PHE A 169 1.21 -20.49 7.67
N ASP A 170 0.34 -19.63 8.16
CA ASP A 170 -0.94 -19.36 7.52
C ASP A 170 -0.76 -18.46 6.30
N LEU A 171 -1.06 -18.99 5.12
CA LEU A 171 -1.14 -18.20 3.88
C LEU A 171 -2.47 -17.44 3.88
N THR A 172 -2.46 -16.24 4.46
CA THR A 172 -3.65 -15.40 4.57
C THR A 172 -4.09 -14.80 3.23
N LEU A 173 -3.17 -14.77 2.25
CA LEU A 173 -3.41 -14.22 0.92
C LEU A 173 -4.14 -15.21 0.03
N THR A 174 -5.17 -14.74 -0.65
CA THR A 174 -5.84 -15.49 -1.72
C THR A 174 -4.94 -15.58 -2.96
N HIS A 175 -5.19 -16.53 -3.87
CA HIS A 175 -4.47 -16.62 -5.15
C HIS A 175 -4.59 -15.33 -5.99
N GLN A 176 -5.69 -14.59 -5.86
CA GLN A 176 -5.88 -13.31 -6.54
C GLN A 176 -4.97 -12.22 -5.96
N GLU A 177 -4.83 -12.16 -4.64
CA GLU A 177 -3.94 -11.22 -3.96
C GLU A 177 -2.46 -11.55 -4.21
N LEU A 178 -2.11 -12.85 -4.22
CA LEU A 178 -0.79 -13.30 -4.64
C LEU A 178 -0.49 -12.88 -6.09
N ALA A 179 -1.46 -13.06 -7.00
CA ALA A 179 -1.32 -12.67 -8.40
C ALA A 179 -1.10 -11.15 -8.55
N SER A 180 -1.86 -10.33 -7.81
CA SER A 180 -1.66 -8.88 -7.77
C SER A 180 -0.27 -8.49 -7.27
N ARG A 181 0.22 -9.13 -6.21
CA ARG A 181 1.57 -8.88 -5.67
C ARG A 181 2.68 -9.30 -6.63
N LEU A 182 2.45 -10.36 -7.40
CA LEU A 182 3.42 -10.91 -8.35
C LEU A 182 3.32 -10.31 -9.76
N GLY A 183 2.39 -9.37 -10.00
CA GLY A 183 2.18 -8.78 -11.32
C GLY A 183 1.77 -9.82 -12.36
N THR A 184 0.84 -10.74 -12.02
CA THR A 184 0.37 -11.82 -12.88
C THR A 184 -1.12 -12.08 -12.69
N VAL A 185 -1.64 -13.19 -13.22
CA VAL A 185 -3.04 -13.60 -13.08
C VAL A 185 -3.18 -14.84 -12.19
N ARG A 186 -4.36 -15.00 -11.57
CA ARG A 186 -4.68 -16.05 -10.59
C ARG A 186 -4.32 -17.46 -11.10
N GLU A 187 -4.59 -17.74 -12.37
CA GLU A 187 -4.38 -19.05 -13.00
C GLU A 187 -2.89 -19.42 -13.03
N VAL A 188 -2.01 -18.43 -13.24
CA VAL A 188 -0.56 -18.62 -13.26
C VAL A 188 -0.05 -18.92 -11.85
N VAL A 189 -0.54 -18.21 -10.83
CA VAL A 189 -0.23 -18.49 -9.42
C VAL A 189 -0.67 -19.90 -9.04
N SER A 190 -1.94 -20.26 -9.35
CA SER A 190 -2.48 -21.60 -9.04
C SER A 190 -1.66 -22.72 -9.68
N ARG A 191 -1.22 -22.54 -10.94
CA ARG A 191 -0.38 -23.52 -11.66
C ARG A 191 1.00 -23.65 -11.02
N ASN A 192 1.64 -22.55 -10.63
CA ASN A 192 2.95 -22.59 -9.99
C ASN A 192 2.90 -23.21 -8.59
N LEU A 193 1.87 -22.92 -7.79
CA LEU A 193 1.66 -23.57 -6.49
C LEU A 193 1.43 -25.09 -6.65
N ALA A 194 0.64 -25.49 -7.65
CA ALA A 194 0.45 -26.91 -7.97
C ALA A 194 1.76 -27.59 -8.39
N ARG A 195 2.60 -26.90 -9.17
CA ARG A 195 3.94 -27.38 -9.56
C ARG A 195 4.85 -27.55 -8.34
N PHE A 196 4.93 -26.55 -7.45
CA PHE A 196 5.74 -26.64 -6.22
C PHE A 196 5.28 -27.79 -5.31
N ARG A 197 3.96 -27.97 -5.20
CA ARG A 197 3.38 -29.10 -4.45
C ARG A 197 3.75 -30.46 -5.10
N ALA A 198 3.62 -30.58 -6.41
CA ALA A 198 3.97 -31.79 -7.14
C ALA A 198 5.48 -32.13 -7.07
N ALA A 199 6.34 -31.10 -7.01
CA ALA A 199 7.77 -31.21 -6.83
C ALA A 199 8.18 -31.47 -5.35
N GLY A 200 7.24 -31.55 -4.41
CA GLY A 200 7.52 -31.73 -2.99
C GLY A 200 8.18 -30.57 -2.29
N LEU A 201 8.15 -29.36 -2.88
CA LEU A 201 8.77 -28.17 -2.28
C LEU A 201 7.90 -27.58 -1.19
N VAL A 202 6.57 -27.65 -1.37
CA VAL A 202 5.59 -27.12 -0.42
C VAL A 202 4.41 -28.07 -0.24
N GLN A 203 3.80 -28.03 0.93
CA GLN A 203 2.51 -28.64 1.23
C GLN A 203 1.51 -27.54 1.53
N ILE A 204 0.27 -27.67 1.01
CA ILE A 204 -0.81 -26.70 1.23
C ILE A 204 -2.03 -27.48 1.70
N GLN A 205 -2.56 -27.13 2.89
CA GLN A 205 -3.77 -27.68 3.47
C GLN A 205 -4.70 -26.53 3.92
N GLY A 206 -5.73 -26.29 3.13
CA GLY A 206 -6.59 -25.12 3.38
C GLY A 206 -5.82 -23.81 3.26
N ARG A 207 -5.65 -23.10 4.36
CA ARG A 207 -4.84 -21.87 4.47
C ARG A 207 -3.42 -22.10 4.96
N GLN A 208 -3.12 -23.27 5.49
CA GLN A 208 -1.77 -23.60 5.97
C GLN A 208 -0.86 -23.96 4.79
N LEU A 209 0.30 -23.32 4.75
CA LEU A 209 1.39 -23.62 3.84
C LEU A 209 2.61 -24.04 4.66
N ARG A 210 3.21 -25.17 4.28
CA ARG A 210 4.45 -25.68 4.85
C ARG A 210 5.50 -25.82 3.75
N ILE A 211 6.67 -25.26 3.94
CA ILE A 211 7.84 -25.49 3.09
C ILE A 211 8.44 -26.81 3.50
N LEU A 212 8.51 -27.76 2.56
CA LEU A 212 9.06 -29.11 2.78
C LEU A 212 10.54 -29.20 2.42
N ASP A 213 10.95 -28.48 1.37
CA ASP A 213 12.34 -28.42 0.89
C ASP A 213 12.69 -26.95 0.63
N ARG A 214 13.26 -26.31 1.65
CA ARG A 214 13.64 -24.91 1.62
C ARG A 214 14.77 -24.65 0.62
N GLU A 215 15.80 -25.52 0.61
CA GLU A 215 16.95 -25.35 -0.26
C GLU A 215 16.56 -25.42 -1.74
N SER A 216 15.68 -26.35 -2.11
CA SER A 216 15.17 -26.44 -3.48
C SER A 216 14.26 -25.27 -3.84
N LEU A 217 13.48 -24.73 -2.88
CA LEU A 217 12.65 -23.54 -3.10
C LEU A 217 13.53 -22.28 -3.26
N GLU A 218 14.64 -22.16 -2.54
CA GLU A 218 15.66 -21.12 -2.70
C GLU A 218 16.31 -21.20 -4.10
N ARG A 219 16.65 -22.38 -4.55
CA ARG A 219 17.15 -22.60 -5.92
C ARG A 219 16.14 -22.18 -6.98
N GLU A 220 14.85 -22.48 -6.79
CA GLU A 220 13.79 -22.01 -7.69
C GLU A 220 13.66 -20.47 -7.68
N ALA A 221 13.94 -19.82 -6.54
CA ALA A 221 13.92 -18.36 -6.43
C ALA A 221 15.12 -17.68 -7.11
N GLU A 222 16.26 -18.38 -7.23
CA GLU A 222 17.53 -17.87 -7.78
C GLU A 222 17.81 -18.30 -9.22
N ALA A 223 17.10 -19.33 -9.74
CA ALA A 223 17.35 -19.89 -11.07
C ALA A 223 17.36 -18.76 -12.12
N GLN A 224 18.47 -18.61 -12.86
CA GLN A 224 18.54 -17.71 -14.00
C GLN A 224 17.75 -18.31 -15.16
N GLY A 225 16.74 -17.54 -15.65
CA GLY A 225 15.98 -17.90 -16.84
C GLY A 225 16.75 -17.68 -18.13
#